data_e87abecb67b7fb35b6a3cddde01e2fc6
#
_entry.id   e87abecb67b7fb35b6a3cddde01e2fc6
#
_cell.length_a   1.000
_cell.length_b   1.000
_cell.length_c   1.000
_cell.angle_alpha   90.00
_cell.angle_beta   90.00
_cell.angle_gamma   90.00
#
_symmetry.space_group_name_H-M   'P 1'
#
loop_
_entity.id
_entity.type
_entity.pdbx_description
1 polymer ?
#
loop_
_entity_poly.entity_id
_entity_poly.type
_entity_poly.pdbx_seq_one_letter_code
_entity_poly.pdbx_strand_id
1 'polypeptide(L)'
;MNFSELFSQFKKYLRGILDPSSDRESEAETIASICKGIDFRGSNLWVLICAIFIASLGLNVNSTAVIIGAMLISPLMGPIMGIGLGLGIYDFDLIKKSFRNLAIATVFGILTSTLYFLISPLNEARSELLARTTPTIYDVLIAFFGGTVGIIASSTRLKGNVIPGVAIATALMPPLCTAGFGLASGNFSYFFGAFYLYMINSVFIAFATTLGVKLMHFSKKSFVDKVREKKVQQIVYTILFVTMVPSVYITYNMIKTNIFVTNADRFIANEINFPNTIILNKHIMPEGPRRGISISLVGKELPEESIIMLRQKMESYGLKNTPLNITQGFGDKEDGKPQNELNNLVLQDFYRRSQQEALQRTTEINRLKAQLENYTAYDSTTMVLSPEVKILFPYIQSIAVSRIIRTDIDRQANDTLTVAITTYRQQPGKADEEQFKRWLSARLNVSKVEIIANR
;
A
#
# COMPACT_ATOMS: atom_id res chain seq x y z
N MET A 1 -16.68 -20.95 39.30
CA MET A 1 -16.85 -21.10 37.82
C MET A 1 -15.53 -21.61 37.28
N ASN A 2 -15.49 -22.85 36.81
CA ASN A 2 -14.25 -23.52 36.37
C ASN A 2 -13.74 -22.86 35.07
N PHE A 3 -12.44 -22.65 34.96
CA PHE A 3 -11.78 -22.06 33.77
C PHE A 3 -12.18 -22.82 32.48
N SER A 4 -12.41 -24.10 32.54
CA SER A 4 -12.88 -24.93 31.42
C SER A 4 -14.32 -24.59 30.98
N GLU A 5 -15.20 -24.23 31.91
CA GLU A 5 -16.58 -23.79 31.59
C GLU A 5 -16.58 -22.39 30.95
N LEU A 6 -15.78 -21.49 31.47
CA LEU A 6 -15.61 -20.12 30.89
C LEU A 6 -15.06 -20.20 29.48
N PHE A 7 -14.06 -21.05 29.27
CA PHE A 7 -13.44 -21.25 27.95
C PHE A 7 -14.42 -21.90 26.95
N SER A 8 -15.26 -22.84 27.42
CA SER A 8 -16.28 -23.48 26.58
C SER A 8 -17.40 -22.50 26.19
N GLN A 9 -17.85 -21.64 27.12
CA GLN A 9 -18.82 -20.58 26.85
C GLN A 9 -18.24 -19.51 25.88
N PHE A 10 -17.01 -19.11 26.10
CA PHE A 10 -16.33 -18.17 25.21
C PHE A 10 -16.15 -18.76 23.80
N LYS A 11 -15.78 -20.03 23.68
CA LYS A 11 -15.69 -20.75 22.41
C LYS A 11 -17.04 -20.84 21.69
N LYS A 12 -18.13 -21.09 22.44
CA LYS A 12 -19.50 -21.14 21.91
C LYS A 12 -19.96 -19.75 21.45
N TYR A 13 -19.64 -18.71 22.20
CA TYR A 13 -19.97 -17.33 21.90
C TYR A 13 -19.19 -16.86 20.64
N LEU A 14 -17.87 -17.11 20.58
CA LEU A 14 -17.05 -16.84 19.40
C LEU A 14 -17.55 -17.60 18.16
N ARG A 15 -17.95 -18.86 18.32
CA ARG A 15 -18.49 -19.65 17.23
C ARG A 15 -19.80 -19.06 16.70
N GLY A 16 -20.67 -18.54 17.57
CA GLY A 16 -21.89 -17.86 17.17
C GLY A 16 -21.67 -16.54 16.42
N ILE A 17 -20.63 -15.77 16.79
CA ILE A 17 -20.29 -14.51 16.10
C ILE A 17 -19.56 -14.79 14.77
N LEU A 18 -18.72 -15.82 14.73
CA LEU A 18 -17.90 -16.14 13.55
C LEU A 18 -18.61 -17.08 12.56
N ASP A 19 -19.82 -17.54 12.88
CA ASP A 19 -20.58 -18.43 12.01
C ASP A 19 -21.27 -17.64 10.89
N PRO A 20 -20.80 -17.74 9.63
CA PRO A 20 -21.40 -17.04 8.51
C PRO A 20 -22.67 -17.71 7.96
N SER A 21 -23.16 -18.77 8.61
CA SER A 21 -24.25 -19.62 8.06
C SER A 21 -25.57 -18.86 7.89
N SER A 22 -25.85 -17.86 8.75
CA SER A 22 -27.07 -17.04 8.69
C SER A 22 -27.14 -16.14 7.44
N ASP A 23 -25.97 -15.68 6.97
CA ASP A 23 -25.87 -14.70 5.87
C ASP A 23 -25.49 -15.36 4.55
N ARG A 24 -25.33 -16.67 4.54
CA ARG A 24 -24.85 -17.42 3.38
C ARG A 24 -25.94 -17.53 2.31
N GLU A 25 -25.55 -17.24 1.07
CA GLU A 25 -26.37 -17.55 -0.12
C GLU A 25 -26.41 -19.05 -0.41
N SER A 26 -27.39 -19.46 -1.21
CA SER A 26 -27.39 -20.83 -1.71
C SER A 26 -26.17 -21.10 -2.58
N GLU A 27 -25.71 -22.33 -2.60
CA GLU A 27 -24.58 -22.75 -3.45
C GLU A 27 -24.82 -22.42 -4.92
N ALA A 28 -26.03 -22.67 -5.42
CA ALA A 28 -26.41 -22.40 -6.80
C ALA A 28 -26.33 -20.91 -7.16
N GLU A 29 -26.80 -20.03 -6.25
CA GLU A 29 -26.74 -18.58 -6.44
C GLU A 29 -25.29 -18.07 -6.42
N THR A 30 -24.46 -18.59 -5.52
CA THR A 30 -23.03 -18.27 -5.44
C THR A 30 -22.32 -18.65 -6.73
N ILE A 31 -22.53 -19.88 -7.23
CA ILE A 31 -21.96 -20.35 -8.50
C ILE A 31 -22.44 -19.48 -9.65
N ALA A 32 -23.73 -19.19 -9.74
CA ALA A 32 -24.29 -18.34 -10.79
C ALA A 32 -23.71 -16.93 -10.77
N SER A 33 -23.54 -16.35 -9.58
CA SER A 33 -22.94 -15.03 -9.38
C SER A 33 -21.49 -14.97 -9.89
N ILE A 34 -20.66 -15.95 -9.53
CA ILE A 34 -19.27 -16.04 -10.01
C ILE A 34 -19.24 -16.29 -11.52
N CYS A 35 -20.07 -17.19 -12.03
CA CYS A 35 -20.15 -17.50 -13.46
C CYS A 35 -20.54 -16.29 -14.31
N LYS A 36 -21.42 -15.42 -13.82
CA LYS A 36 -21.80 -14.17 -14.49
C LYS A 36 -20.62 -13.20 -14.63
N GLY A 37 -19.70 -13.18 -13.66
CA GLY A 37 -18.49 -12.35 -13.70
C GLY A 37 -17.38 -12.84 -14.62
N ILE A 38 -17.48 -14.08 -15.14
CA ILE A 38 -16.42 -14.67 -15.99
C ILE A 38 -16.46 -14.16 -17.42
N ASP A 39 -17.64 -13.79 -17.94
CA ASP A 39 -17.81 -13.49 -19.36
C ASP A 39 -17.22 -12.13 -19.75
N PHE A 40 -16.17 -12.18 -20.58
CA PHE A 40 -15.51 -11.02 -21.17
C PHE A 40 -15.99 -10.78 -22.60
N ARG A 41 -17.23 -10.32 -22.73
CA ARG A 41 -17.83 -9.96 -24.03
C ARG A 41 -18.59 -8.64 -23.91
N GLY A 42 -18.64 -7.90 -25.01
CA GLY A 42 -19.44 -6.67 -25.10
C GLY A 42 -18.99 -5.62 -24.08
N SER A 43 -19.90 -5.19 -23.21
CA SER A 43 -19.67 -4.11 -22.26
C SER A 43 -18.51 -4.35 -21.29
N ASN A 44 -18.31 -5.60 -20.84
CA ASN A 44 -17.23 -5.91 -19.89
C ASN A 44 -15.83 -5.67 -20.48
N LEU A 45 -15.66 -5.89 -21.79
CA LEU A 45 -14.39 -5.60 -22.45
C LEU A 45 -14.14 -4.09 -22.57
N TRP A 46 -15.17 -3.32 -22.92
CA TRP A 46 -15.08 -1.86 -22.97
C TRP A 46 -14.81 -1.25 -21.60
N VAL A 47 -15.47 -1.76 -20.54
CA VAL A 47 -15.21 -1.36 -19.16
C VAL A 47 -13.76 -1.65 -18.79
N LEU A 48 -13.21 -2.82 -19.15
CA LEU A 48 -11.81 -3.15 -18.91
C LEU A 48 -10.88 -2.15 -19.62
N ILE A 49 -11.11 -1.88 -20.92
CA ILE A 49 -10.29 -0.95 -21.69
C ILE A 49 -10.28 0.44 -21.03
N CYS A 50 -11.46 0.99 -20.71
CA CYS A 50 -11.56 2.28 -20.04
C CYS A 50 -10.88 2.28 -18.66
N ALA A 51 -11.07 1.23 -17.87
CA ALA A 51 -10.45 1.10 -16.56
C ALA A 51 -8.91 1.02 -16.67
N ILE A 52 -8.36 0.32 -17.68
CA ILE A 52 -6.92 0.27 -17.95
C ILE A 52 -6.38 1.66 -18.36
N PHE A 53 -7.11 2.41 -19.18
CA PHE A 53 -6.73 3.80 -19.50
C PHE A 53 -6.66 4.67 -18.24
N ILE A 54 -7.69 4.61 -17.38
CA ILE A 54 -7.74 5.39 -16.13
C ILE A 54 -6.60 4.95 -15.19
N ALA A 55 -6.34 3.65 -15.06
CA ALA A 55 -5.24 3.15 -14.23
C ALA A 55 -3.87 3.58 -14.77
N SER A 56 -3.67 3.52 -16.09
CA SER A 56 -2.43 3.95 -16.74
C SER A 56 -2.21 5.46 -16.58
N LEU A 57 -3.25 6.28 -16.69
CA LEU A 57 -3.23 7.71 -16.35
C LEU A 57 -2.85 7.91 -14.89
N GLY A 58 -3.49 7.19 -13.96
CA GLY A 58 -3.21 7.27 -12.53
C GLY A 58 -1.76 6.93 -12.18
N LEU A 59 -1.21 5.88 -12.80
CA LEU A 59 0.19 5.48 -12.67
C LEU A 59 1.14 6.56 -13.22
N ASN A 60 0.81 7.14 -14.37
CA ASN A 60 1.61 8.15 -15.03
C ASN A 60 1.68 9.47 -14.25
N VAL A 61 0.55 9.90 -13.67
CA VAL A 61 0.51 11.11 -12.82
C VAL A 61 0.84 10.83 -11.34
N ASN A 62 1.18 9.57 -11.00
CA ASN A 62 1.51 9.13 -9.64
C ASN A 62 0.36 9.36 -8.63
N SER A 63 -0.89 9.16 -9.06
CA SER A 63 -2.08 9.37 -8.24
C SER A 63 -2.68 8.04 -7.78
N THR A 64 -2.40 7.66 -6.55
CA THR A 64 -2.93 6.43 -5.92
C THR A 64 -4.45 6.42 -5.89
N ALA A 65 -5.10 7.59 -5.69
CA ALA A 65 -6.56 7.70 -5.66
C ALA A 65 -7.20 7.32 -7.01
N VAL A 66 -6.63 7.79 -8.13
CA VAL A 66 -7.10 7.46 -9.49
C VAL A 66 -6.91 5.99 -9.79
N ILE A 67 -5.77 5.42 -9.37
CA ILE A 67 -5.46 3.98 -9.53
C ILE A 67 -6.50 3.14 -8.77
N ILE A 68 -6.81 3.49 -7.52
CA ILE A 68 -7.84 2.80 -6.70
C ILE A 68 -9.21 2.90 -7.39
N GLY A 69 -9.59 4.07 -7.89
CA GLY A 69 -10.84 4.26 -8.63
C GLY A 69 -10.95 3.34 -9.86
N ALA A 70 -9.87 3.20 -10.61
CA ALA A 70 -9.80 2.30 -11.76
C ALA A 70 -9.94 0.82 -11.36
N MET A 71 -9.31 0.40 -10.25
CA MET A 71 -9.42 -0.96 -9.75
C MET A 71 -10.85 -1.36 -9.39
N LEU A 72 -11.64 -0.41 -8.86
CA LEU A 72 -13.04 -0.64 -8.49
C LEU A 72 -13.92 -1.01 -9.68
N ILE A 73 -13.59 -0.51 -10.87
CA ILE A 73 -14.35 -0.71 -12.10
C ILE A 73 -13.91 -1.99 -12.82
N SER A 74 -12.74 -2.51 -12.48
CA SER A 74 -12.08 -3.61 -13.22
C SER A 74 -12.79 -4.95 -13.08
N PRO A 75 -13.16 -5.61 -14.20
CA PRO A 75 -13.79 -6.92 -14.17
C PRO A 75 -12.80 -8.10 -14.11
N LEU A 76 -11.49 -7.88 -13.82
CA LEU A 76 -10.46 -8.93 -13.86
C LEU A 76 -10.65 -10.03 -12.82
N MET A 77 -11.30 -9.76 -11.72
CA MET A 77 -11.45 -10.69 -10.60
C MET A 77 -12.36 -11.88 -10.95
N GLY A 78 -13.39 -11.67 -11.79
CA GLY A 78 -14.37 -12.72 -12.14
C GLY A 78 -13.75 -13.99 -12.72
N PRO A 79 -12.95 -13.90 -13.80
CA PRO A 79 -12.27 -15.07 -14.36
C PRO A 79 -11.34 -15.80 -13.39
N ILE A 80 -10.62 -15.06 -12.52
CA ILE A 80 -9.70 -15.67 -11.55
C ILE A 80 -10.47 -16.46 -10.49
N MET A 81 -11.55 -15.88 -9.95
CA MET A 81 -12.44 -16.60 -9.05
C MET A 81 -13.12 -17.78 -9.72
N GLY A 82 -13.45 -17.66 -11.00
CA GLY A 82 -13.98 -18.76 -11.82
C GLY A 82 -13.02 -19.93 -11.96
N ILE A 83 -11.72 -19.69 -12.10
CA ILE A 83 -10.67 -20.73 -12.05
C ILE A 83 -10.69 -21.40 -10.68
N GLY A 84 -10.66 -20.62 -9.58
CA GLY A 84 -10.65 -21.14 -8.23
C GLY A 84 -11.90 -21.95 -7.89
N LEU A 85 -13.07 -21.48 -8.31
CA LEU A 85 -14.34 -22.21 -8.16
C LEU A 85 -14.28 -23.53 -8.93
N GLY A 86 -13.91 -23.49 -10.21
CA GLY A 86 -13.81 -24.69 -11.06
C GLY A 86 -12.87 -25.76 -10.50
N LEU A 87 -11.73 -25.34 -9.92
CA LEU A 87 -10.79 -26.21 -9.20
C LEU A 87 -11.45 -26.80 -7.93
N GLY A 88 -12.25 -26.00 -7.20
CA GLY A 88 -12.92 -26.40 -5.97
C GLY A 88 -14.00 -27.47 -6.20
N ILE A 89 -14.83 -27.30 -7.23
CA ILE A 89 -15.96 -28.19 -7.57
C ILE A 89 -15.64 -29.23 -8.64
N TYR A 90 -14.39 -29.30 -9.13
CA TYR A 90 -13.91 -30.18 -10.20
C TYR A 90 -14.62 -29.97 -11.55
N ASP A 91 -14.94 -28.71 -11.91
CA ASP A 91 -15.53 -28.35 -13.19
C ASP A 91 -14.45 -27.87 -14.20
N PHE A 92 -13.99 -28.80 -15.02
CA PHE A 92 -12.94 -28.50 -16.02
C PHE A 92 -13.42 -27.53 -17.12
N ASP A 93 -14.70 -27.59 -17.52
CA ASP A 93 -15.24 -26.69 -18.53
C ASP A 93 -15.23 -25.24 -18.02
N LEU A 94 -15.57 -25.06 -16.73
CA LEU A 94 -15.52 -23.77 -16.05
C LEU A 94 -14.07 -23.25 -15.96
N ILE A 95 -13.10 -24.11 -15.61
CA ILE A 95 -11.67 -23.75 -15.58
C ILE A 95 -11.22 -23.28 -16.96
N LYS A 96 -11.51 -24.04 -18.01
CA LYS A 96 -11.11 -23.71 -19.39
C LYS A 96 -11.73 -22.40 -19.86
N LYS A 97 -13.03 -22.19 -19.60
CA LYS A 97 -13.74 -20.94 -19.93
C LYS A 97 -13.12 -19.75 -19.21
N SER A 98 -12.89 -19.88 -17.90
CA SER A 98 -12.33 -18.83 -17.05
C SER A 98 -10.91 -18.47 -17.46
N PHE A 99 -10.06 -19.47 -17.69
CA PHE A 99 -8.68 -19.27 -18.15
C PHE A 99 -8.61 -18.57 -19.52
N ARG A 100 -9.44 -18.99 -20.47
CA ARG A 100 -9.52 -18.32 -21.78
C ARG A 100 -9.92 -16.86 -21.65
N ASN A 101 -10.92 -16.56 -20.82
CA ASN A 101 -11.39 -15.18 -20.62
C ASN A 101 -10.37 -14.34 -19.87
N LEU A 102 -9.65 -14.92 -18.90
CA LEU A 102 -8.53 -14.27 -18.23
C LEU A 102 -7.40 -13.94 -19.23
N ALA A 103 -7.03 -14.88 -20.10
CA ALA A 103 -6.01 -14.66 -21.11
C ALA A 103 -6.40 -13.53 -22.09
N ILE A 104 -7.66 -13.51 -22.55
CA ILE A 104 -8.18 -12.41 -23.38
C ILE A 104 -8.09 -11.08 -22.63
N ALA A 105 -8.56 -11.02 -21.39
CA ALA A 105 -8.50 -9.80 -20.58
C ALA A 105 -7.07 -9.30 -20.35
N THR A 106 -6.14 -10.24 -20.11
CA THR A 106 -4.72 -9.93 -19.92
C THR A 106 -4.10 -9.35 -21.19
N VAL A 107 -4.34 -9.98 -22.35
CA VAL A 107 -3.81 -9.49 -23.64
C VAL A 107 -4.36 -8.11 -23.97
N PHE A 108 -5.68 -7.92 -23.89
CA PHE A 108 -6.30 -6.60 -24.12
C PHE A 108 -5.81 -5.56 -23.10
N GLY A 109 -5.64 -5.95 -21.83
CA GLY A 109 -5.12 -5.05 -20.79
C GLY A 109 -3.71 -4.57 -21.09
N ILE A 110 -2.79 -5.51 -21.43
CA ILE A 110 -1.41 -5.15 -21.79
C ILE A 110 -1.39 -4.29 -23.06
N LEU A 111 -2.12 -4.68 -24.10
CA LEU A 111 -2.17 -3.91 -25.36
C LEU A 111 -2.69 -2.49 -25.15
N THR A 112 -3.78 -2.34 -24.41
CA THR A 112 -4.36 -1.03 -24.10
C THR A 112 -3.39 -0.15 -23.32
N SER A 113 -2.75 -0.69 -22.30
CA SER A 113 -1.75 0.04 -21.50
C SER A 113 -0.52 0.40 -22.32
N THR A 114 -0.01 -0.55 -23.12
CA THR A 114 1.13 -0.29 -24.04
C THR A 114 0.80 0.85 -25.00
N LEU A 115 -0.39 0.82 -25.61
CA LEU A 115 -0.84 1.87 -26.52
C LEU A 115 -0.90 3.23 -25.82
N TYR A 116 -1.43 3.28 -24.58
CA TYR A 116 -1.48 4.49 -23.80
C TYR A 116 -0.07 5.07 -23.56
N PHE A 117 0.87 4.25 -23.09
CA PHE A 117 2.22 4.72 -22.78
C PHE A 117 3.07 5.04 -24.02
N LEU A 118 2.78 4.45 -25.17
CA LEU A 118 3.41 4.84 -26.45
C LEU A 118 2.97 6.22 -26.90
N ILE A 119 1.71 6.61 -26.62
CA ILE A 119 1.16 7.92 -27.02
C ILE A 119 1.49 9.00 -25.95
N SER A 120 1.66 8.60 -24.69
CA SER A 120 1.90 9.52 -23.58
C SER A 120 3.25 10.24 -23.74
N PRO A 121 3.30 11.57 -23.60
CA PRO A 121 4.55 12.32 -23.61
C PRO A 121 5.38 12.14 -22.32
N LEU A 122 4.80 11.58 -21.27
CA LEU A 122 5.43 11.36 -19.96
C LEU A 122 5.97 9.95 -19.89
N ASN A 123 7.26 9.76 -20.15
CA ASN A 123 7.92 8.45 -20.20
C ASN A 123 8.74 8.13 -18.93
N GLU A 124 8.60 8.92 -17.86
CA GLU A 124 9.34 8.69 -16.63
C GLU A 124 8.68 7.59 -15.78
N ALA A 125 9.49 6.62 -15.35
CA ALA A 125 9.05 5.60 -14.39
C ALA A 125 8.91 6.20 -13.00
N ARG A 126 7.70 6.56 -12.61
CA ARG A 126 7.39 7.12 -11.28
C ARG A 126 7.27 6.04 -10.22
N SER A 127 7.21 6.46 -8.95
CA SER A 127 7.24 5.56 -7.79
C SER A 127 6.13 4.51 -7.80
N GLU A 128 4.90 4.86 -8.21
CA GLU A 128 3.78 3.90 -8.29
C GLU A 128 4.00 2.83 -9.37
N LEU A 129 4.64 3.18 -10.50
CA LEU A 129 5.05 2.22 -11.51
C LEU A 129 6.15 1.29 -11.00
N LEU A 130 7.22 1.86 -10.43
CA LEU A 130 8.36 1.10 -9.93
C LEU A 130 7.98 0.14 -8.79
N ALA A 131 7.07 0.54 -7.91
CA ALA A 131 6.57 -0.30 -6.83
C ALA A 131 5.91 -1.60 -7.32
N ARG A 132 5.46 -1.67 -8.57
CA ARG A 132 4.83 -2.87 -9.17
C ARG A 132 5.80 -3.74 -9.97
N THR A 133 7.06 -3.34 -10.10
CA THR A 133 8.07 -4.13 -10.84
C THR A 133 8.81 -5.14 -9.96
N THR A 134 8.73 -5.00 -8.66
CA THR A 134 9.41 -5.87 -7.68
C THR A 134 8.39 -6.47 -6.71
N PRO A 135 7.91 -7.70 -6.96
CA PRO A 135 7.00 -8.40 -6.07
C PRO A 135 7.57 -8.58 -4.66
N THR A 136 6.69 -8.56 -3.68
CA THR A 136 7.03 -8.76 -2.27
C THR A 136 6.19 -9.88 -1.65
N ILE A 137 6.62 -10.40 -0.49
CA ILE A 137 5.82 -11.37 0.27
C ILE A 137 4.45 -10.79 0.66
N TYR A 138 4.37 -9.47 0.86
CA TYR A 138 3.13 -8.81 1.23
C TYR A 138 2.10 -8.88 0.12
N ASP A 139 2.52 -8.82 -1.15
CA ASP A 139 1.62 -8.95 -2.31
C ASP A 139 0.96 -10.33 -2.32
N VAL A 140 1.72 -11.39 -2.00
CA VAL A 140 1.20 -12.76 -1.90
C VAL A 140 0.16 -12.88 -0.79
N LEU A 141 0.45 -12.33 0.40
CA LEU A 141 -0.49 -12.35 1.53
C LEU A 141 -1.75 -11.54 1.21
N ILE A 142 -1.59 -10.36 0.61
CA ILE A 142 -2.71 -9.51 0.18
C ILE A 142 -3.57 -10.25 -0.85
N ALA A 143 -2.97 -10.91 -1.83
CA ALA A 143 -3.69 -11.68 -2.83
C ALA A 143 -4.46 -12.86 -2.21
N PHE A 144 -3.84 -13.57 -1.27
CA PHE A 144 -4.48 -14.70 -0.57
C PHE A 144 -5.65 -14.24 0.29
N PHE A 145 -5.46 -13.26 1.16
CA PHE A 145 -6.53 -12.74 2.01
C PHE A 145 -7.60 -12.02 1.19
N GLY A 146 -7.21 -11.25 0.16
CA GLY A 146 -8.14 -10.63 -0.77
C GLY A 146 -9.01 -11.67 -1.50
N GLY A 147 -8.41 -12.74 -1.98
CA GLY A 147 -9.13 -13.87 -2.59
C GLY A 147 -10.08 -14.57 -1.60
N THR A 148 -9.66 -14.72 -0.34
CA THR A 148 -10.50 -15.28 0.73
C THR A 148 -11.71 -14.39 1.00
N VAL A 149 -11.52 -13.08 1.14
CA VAL A 149 -12.63 -12.13 1.28
C VAL A 149 -13.52 -12.16 0.04
N GLY A 150 -12.92 -12.31 -1.15
CA GLY A 150 -13.66 -12.41 -2.41
C GLY A 150 -14.65 -13.56 -2.45
N ILE A 151 -14.23 -14.76 -2.07
CA ILE A 151 -15.13 -15.93 -2.05
C ILE A 151 -16.19 -15.81 -0.94
N ILE A 152 -15.83 -15.29 0.24
CA ILE A 152 -16.79 -15.03 1.32
C ILE A 152 -17.85 -14.03 0.84
N ALA A 153 -17.44 -12.89 0.27
CA ALA A 153 -18.34 -11.86 -0.23
C ALA A 153 -19.26 -12.37 -1.34
N SER A 154 -18.75 -13.24 -2.23
CA SER A 154 -19.54 -13.83 -3.32
C SER A 154 -20.54 -14.87 -2.82
N SER A 155 -20.32 -15.43 -1.62
CA SER A 155 -21.18 -16.45 -1.00
C SER A 155 -22.14 -15.88 0.04
N THR A 156 -22.15 -14.57 0.26
CA THR A 156 -23.05 -13.92 1.22
C THR A 156 -24.14 -13.10 0.51
N ARG A 157 -25.30 -12.97 1.18
CA ARG A 157 -26.43 -12.18 0.68
C ARG A 157 -26.14 -10.68 0.62
N LEU A 158 -25.30 -10.20 1.55
CA LEU A 158 -24.89 -8.79 1.65
C LEU A 158 -23.65 -8.53 0.78
N LYS A 159 -23.81 -8.61 -0.55
CA LYS A 159 -22.70 -8.37 -1.51
C LYS A 159 -22.19 -6.94 -1.54
N GLY A 160 -23.02 -5.98 -1.21
CA GLY A 160 -22.80 -4.53 -1.08
C GLY A 160 -21.43 -3.99 -1.46
N ASN A 161 -20.78 -3.33 -0.51
CA ASN A 161 -19.48 -2.67 -0.70
C ASN A 161 -18.27 -3.61 -0.57
N VAL A 162 -18.47 -4.90 -0.23
CA VAL A 162 -17.36 -5.84 0.01
C VAL A 162 -16.68 -6.23 -1.31
N ILE A 163 -17.46 -6.52 -2.36
CA ILE A 163 -16.92 -6.92 -3.67
C ILE A 163 -16.02 -5.82 -4.27
N PRO A 164 -16.42 -4.54 -4.32
CA PRO A 164 -15.52 -3.46 -4.71
C PRO A 164 -14.25 -3.40 -3.87
N GLY A 165 -14.35 -3.54 -2.54
CA GLY A 165 -13.18 -3.56 -1.64
C GLY A 165 -12.19 -4.67 -1.95
N VAL A 166 -12.67 -5.86 -2.34
CA VAL A 166 -11.83 -6.99 -2.76
C VAL A 166 -11.10 -6.69 -4.06
N ALA A 167 -11.73 -6.03 -5.02
CA ALA A 167 -11.09 -5.63 -6.28
C ALA A 167 -9.91 -4.67 -6.04
N ILE A 168 -10.02 -3.78 -5.04
CA ILE A 168 -8.92 -2.90 -4.60
C ILE A 168 -7.82 -3.74 -3.93
N ALA A 169 -8.18 -4.60 -2.99
CA ALA A 169 -7.22 -5.37 -2.21
C ALA A 169 -6.37 -6.30 -3.07
N THR A 170 -6.94 -6.92 -4.11
CA THR A 170 -6.24 -7.88 -4.95
C THR A 170 -5.22 -7.27 -5.91
N ALA A 171 -5.24 -5.96 -6.09
CA ALA A 171 -4.25 -5.17 -6.85
C ALA A 171 -3.81 -5.81 -8.19
N LEU A 172 -4.74 -6.31 -9.01
CA LEU A 172 -4.44 -7.01 -10.27
C LEU A 172 -4.13 -6.04 -11.42
N MET A 173 -4.83 -4.91 -11.45
CA MET A 173 -4.77 -3.99 -12.59
C MET A 173 -3.45 -3.21 -12.66
N PRO A 174 -2.89 -2.64 -11.59
CA PRO A 174 -1.66 -1.87 -11.68
C PRO A 174 -0.47 -2.66 -12.22
N PRO A 175 -0.21 -3.91 -11.77
CA PRO A 175 0.84 -4.72 -12.37
C PRO A 175 0.64 -4.97 -13.86
N LEU A 176 -0.60 -5.17 -14.30
CA LEU A 176 -0.92 -5.37 -15.70
C LEU A 176 -0.62 -4.11 -16.53
N CYS A 177 -0.97 -2.93 -16.00
CA CYS A 177 -0.65 -1.64 -16.62
C CYS A 177 0.86 -1.37 -16.63
N THR A 178 1.57 -1.70 -15.55
CA THR A 178 3.02 -1.56 -15.47
C THR A 178 3.74 -2.50 -16.44
N ALA A 179 3.20 -3.70 -16.69
CA ALA A 179 3.71 -4.58 -17.74
C ALA A 179 3.57 -3.90 -19.12
N GLY A 180 2.43 -3.28 -19.41
CA GLY A 180 2.25 -2.47 -20.62
C GLY A 180 3.26 -1.32 -20.74
N PHE A 181 3.54 -0.61 -19.64
CA PHE A 181 4.60 0.40 -19.59
C PHE A 181 5.98 -0.19 -19.90
N GLY A 182 6.30 -1.36 -19.35
CA GLY A 182 7.56 -2.06 -19.62
C GLY A 182 7.76 -2.37 -21.11
N LEU A 183 6.69 -2.77 -21.82
CA LEU A 183 6.73 -2.96 -23.27
C LEU A 183 6.88 -1.65 -24.04
N ALA A 184 6.12 -0.61 -23.66
CA ALA A 184 6.15 0.69 -24.30
C ALA A 184 7.52 1.38 -24.17
N SER A 185 8.17 1.24 -23.01
CA SER A 185 9.50 1.81 -22.75
C SER A 185 10.66 0.93 -23.22
N GLY A 186 10.40 -0.26 -23.76
CA GLY A 186 11.43 -1.23 -24.16
C GLY A 186 12.19 -1.86 -22.99
N ASN A 187 11.70 -1.67 -21.74
CA ASN A 187 12.34 -2.22 -20.56
C ASN A 187 11.71 -3.55 -20.14
N PHE A 188 12.29 -4.64 -20.62
CA PHE A 188 11.81 -5.99 -20.34
C PHE A 188 11.91 -6.38 -18.86
N SER A 189 12.79 -5.76 -18.08
CA SER A 189 12.85 -6.00 -16.62
C SER A 189 11.56 -5.52 -15.94
N TYR A 190 11.04 -4.35 -16.31
CA TYR A 190 9.76 -3.85 -15.81
C TYR A 190 8.59 -4.72 -16.28
N PHE A 191 8.61 -5.16 -17.56
CA PHE A 191 7.58 -6.06 -18.09
C PHE A 191 7.51 -7.36 -17.29
N PHE A 192 8.63 -8.09 -17.19
CA PHE A 192 8.64 -9.40 -16.53
C PHE A 192 8.37 -9.29 -15.02
N GLY A 193 8.90 -8.26 -14.33
CA GLY A 193 8.65 -8.04 -12.92
C GLY A 193 7.16 -7.79 -12.63
N ALA A 194 6.54 -6.90 -13.38
CA ALA A 194 5.13 -6.56 -13.21
C ALA A 194 4.19 -7.69 -13.66
N PHE A 195 4.48 -8.34 -14.78
CA PHE A 195 3.71 -9.49 -15.25
C PHE A 195 3.78 -10.67 -14.28
N TYR A 196 4.95 -10.90 -13.69
CA TYR A 196 5.15 -11.90 -12.65
C TYR A 196 4.31 -11.59 -11.39
N LEU A 197 4.28 -10.34 -10.94
CA LEU A 197 3.41 -9.91 -9.84
C LEU A 197 1.93 -10.16 -10.16
N TYR A 198 1.47 -9.83 -11.37
CA TYR A 198 0.12 -10.12 -11.83
C TYR A 198 -0.20 -11.63 -11.79
N MET A 199 0.74 -12.47 -12.25
CA MET A 199 0.56 -13.92 -12.25
C MET A 199 0.51 -14.51 -10.85
N ILE A 200 1.40 -14.09 -9.93
CA ILE A 200 1.38 -14.52 -8.54
C ILE A 200 0.05 -14.16 -7.89
N ASN A 201 -0.38 -12.92 -8.00
CA ASN A 201 -1.65 -12.48 -7.43
C ASN A 201 -2.83 -13.32 -7.97
N SER A 202 -2.86 -13.57 -9.27
CA SER A 202 -3.89 -14.40 -9.89
C SER A 202 -3.92 -15.83 -9.35
N VAL A 203 -2.74 -16.46 -9.18
CA VAL A 203 -2.63 -17.83 -8.65
C VAL A 203 -3.08 -17.90 -7.20
N PHE A 204 -2.65 -16.95 -6.36
CA PHE A 204 -3.00 -16.96 -4.92
C PHE A 204 -4.46 -16.61 -4.68
N ILE A 205 -5.08 -15.75 -5.48
CA ILE A 205 -6.53 -15.48 -5.43
C ILE A 205 -7.31 -16.75 -5.84
N ALA A 206 -6.92 -17.41 -6.95
CA ALA A 206 -7.56 -18.64 -7.38
C ALA A 206 -7.40 -19.76 -6.33
N PHE A 207 -6.24 -19.87 -5.72
CA PHE A 207 -5.99 -20.82 -4.62
C PHE A 207 -6.86 -20.52 -3.38
N ALA A 208 -6.92 -19.27 -2.94
CA ALA A 208 -7.76 -18.85 -1.82
C ALA A 208 -9.25 -19.14 -2.10
N THR A 209 -9.70 -18.85 -3.34
CA THR A 209 -11.06 -19.19 -3.78
C THR A 209 -11.31 -20.70 -3.73
N THR A 210 -10.36 -21.51 -4.24
CA THR A 210 -10.46 -23.00 -4.19
C THR A 210 -10.56 -23.50 -2.76
N LEU A 211 -9.73 -22.96 -1.87
CA LEU A 211 -9.74 -23.31 -0.45
C LEU A 211 -11.07 -22.92 0.21
N GLY A 212 -11.57 -21.71 -0.06
CA GLY A 212 -12.86 -21.23 0.43
C GLY A 212 -14.03 -22.11 -0.02
N VAL A 213 -14.08 -22.45 -1.31
CA VAL A 213 -15.10 -23.37 -1.89
C VAL A 213 -15.05 -24.74 -1.21
N LYS A 214 -13.86 -25.29 -0.96
CA LYS A 214 -13.69 -26.57 -0.26
C LYS A 214 -14.10 -26.49 1.22
N LEU A 215 -13.73 -25.41 1.92
CA LEU A 215 -14.11 -25.18 3.32
C LEU A 215 -15.64 -24.97 3.47
N MET A 216 -16.26 -24.37 2.48
CA MET A 216 -17.71 -24.19 2.43
C MET A 216 -18.49 -25.47 2.02
N HIS A 217 -17.77 -26.55 1.70
CA HIS A 217 -18.31 -27.87 1.33
C HIS A 217 -19.24 -27.82 0.09
N PHE A 218 -18.89 -27.03 -0.93
CA PHE A 218 -19.64 -26.97 -2.18
C PHE A 218 -19.70 -28.36 -2.83
N SER A 219 -20.84 -28.68 -3.42
CA SER A 219 -21.08 -29.94 -4.09
C SER A 219 -20.18 -30.08 -5.32
N LYS A 220 -19.53 -31.22 -5.42
CA LYS A 220 -18.69 -31.51 -6.59
C LYS A 220 -19.57 -31.78 -7.81
N LYS A 221 -19.14 -31.34 -8.98
CA LYS A 221 -19.82 -31.66 -10.24
C LYS A 221 -19.91 -33.18 -10.39
N SER A 222 -21.14 -33.71 -10.49
CA SER A 222 -21.36 -35.13 -10.72
C SER A 222 -21.17 -35.44 -12.20
N PHE A 223 -20.46 -36.52 -12.50
CA PHE A 223 -20.30 -37.05 -13.83
C PHE A 223 -21.09 -38.35 -13.97
N VAL A 224 -21.74 -38.52 -15.10
CA VAL A 224 -22.46 -39.77 -15.44
C VAL A 224 -21.47 -40.93 -15.60
N ASP A 225 -20.25 -40.62 -16.09
CA ASP A 225 -19.16 -41.59 -16.29
C ASP A 225 -18.08 -41.41 -15.19
N LYS A 226 -17.97 -42.43 -14.33
CA LYS A 226 -16.96 -42.46 -13.23
C LYS A 226 -15.51 -42.46 -13.74
N VAL A 227 -15.24 -42.94 -14.96
CA VAL A 227 -13.92 -42.92 -15.59
C VAL A 227 -13.54 -41.46 -15.94
N ARG A 228 -14.50 -40.73 -16.50
CA ARG A 228 -14.34 -39.32 -16.84
C ARG A 228 -14.16 -38.47 -15.56
N GLU A 229 -14.88 -38.76 -14.51
CA GLU A 229 -14.72 -38.08 -13.20
C GLU A 229 -13.32 -38.24 -12.66
N LYS A 230 -12.75 -39.43 -12.60
CA LYS A 230 -11.38 -39.69 -12.15
C LYS A 230 -10.34 -38.95 -13.03
N LYS A 231 -10.52 -38.92 -14.33
CA LYS A 231 -9.62 -38.17 -15.25
C LYS A 231 -9.68 -36.68 -14.98
N VAL A 232 -10.88 -36.11 -14.81
CA VAL A 232 -11.05 -34.69 -14.51
C VAL A 232 -10.41 -34.36 -13.15
N GLN A 233 -10.64 -35.16 -12.12
CA GLN A 233 -9.98 -34.98 -10.82
C GLN A 233 -8.47 -35.02 -10.93
N GLN A 234 -7.90 -35.98 -11.68
CA GLN A 234 -6.45 -36.04 -11.91
C GLN A 234 -5.93 -34.79 -12.64
N ILE A 235 -6.61 -34.33 -13.68
CA ILE A 235 -6.23 -33.11 -14.41
C ILE A 235 -6.27 -31.89 -13.47
N VAL A 236 -7.33 -31.75 -12.66
CA VAL A 236 -7.48 -30.65 -11.70
C VAL A 236 -6.34 -30.67 -10.66
N TYR A 237 -6.04 -31.83 -10.09
CA TYR A 237 -4.92 -31.95 -9.15
C TYR A 237 -3.58 -31.67 -9.82
N THR A 238 -3.39 -32.11 -11.06
CA THR A 238 -2.16 -31.81 -11.83
C THR A 238 -2.02 -30.31 -12.07
N ILE A 239 -3.09 -29.63 -12.51
CA ILE A 239 -3.09 -28.17 -12.70
C ILE A 239 -2.75 -27.46 -11.37
N LEU A 240 -3.42 -27.85 -10.28
CA LEU A 240 -3.19 -27.28 -8.95
C LEU A 240 -1.71 -27.47 -8.53
N PHE A 241 -1.18 -28.67 -8.70
CA PHE A 241 0.21 -28.98 -8.36
C PHE A 241 1.20 -28.20 -9.21
N VAL A 242 1.02 -28.18 -10.52
CA VAL A 242 1.89 -27.47 -11.48
C VAL A 242 1.87 -25.95 -11.26
N THR A 243 0.75 -25.39 -10.82
CA THR A 243 0.67 -23.95 -10.53
C THR A 243 1.16 -23.59 -9.14
N MET A 244 0.81 -24.41 -8.13
CA MET A 244 1.13 -24.10 -6.72
C MET A 244 2.59 -24.35 -6.38
N VAL A 245 3.19 -25.47 -6.84
CA VAL A 245 4.55 -25.81 -6.46
C VAL A 245 5.57 -24.76 -6.92
N PRO A 246 5.58 -24.33 -8.19
CA PRO A 246 6.45 -23.22 -8.61
C PRO A 246 6.16 -21.91 -7.87
N SER A 247 4.88 -21.58 -7.66
CA SER A 247 4.51 -20.34 -6.96
C SER A 247 5.01 -20.33 -5.52
N VAL A 248 4.86 -21.44 -4.79
CA VAL A 248 5.38 -21.59 -3.41
C VAL A 248 6.91 -21.53 -3.40
N TYR A 249 7.58 -22.22 -4.35
CA TYR A 249 9.03 -22.19 -4.46
C TYR A 249 9.56 -20.78 -4.72
N ILE A 250 8.96 -20.07 -5.65
CA ILE A 250 9.33 -18.69 -6.00
C ILE A 250 9.07 -17.77 -4.81
N THR A 251 7.91 -17.90 -4.15
CA THR A 251 7.58 -17.14 -2.93
C THR A 251 8.59 -17.40 -1.82
N TYR A 252 9.00 -18.67 -1.60
CA TYR A 252 10.02 -19.01 -0.62
C TYR A 252 11.37 -18.33 -0.92
N ASN A 253 11.82 -18.38 -2.18
CA ASN A 253 13.05 -17.70 -2.58
C ASN A 253 12.94 -16.18 -2.40
N MET A 254 11.80 -15.59 -2.77
CA MET A 254 11.54 -14.15 -2.58
C MET A 254 11.59 -13.76 -1.10
N ILE A 255 11.00 -14.56 -0.20
CA ILE A 255 11.09 -14.33 1.24
C ILE A 255 12.54 -14.34 1.69
N LYS A 256 13.30 -15.35 1.27
CA LYS A 256 14.72 -15.50 1.62
C LYS A 256 15.55 -14.30 1.15
N THR A 257 15.30 -13.85 -0.08
CA THR A 257 15.93 -12.68 -0.67
C THR A 257 15.58 -11.39 0.09
N ASN A 258 14.31 -11.19 0.41
CA ASN A 258 13.86 -10.00 1.15
C ASN A 258 14.42 -9.97 2.59
N ILE A 259 14.47 -11.12 3.28
CA ILE A 259 15.08 -11.21 4.61
C ILE A 259 16.56 -10.84 4.52
N PHE A 260 17.27 -11.37 3.52
CA PHE A 260 18.68 -11.04 3.31
C PHE A 260 18.90 -9.54 3.08
N VAL A 261 18.14 -8.93 2.18
CA VAL A 261 18.25 -7.49 1.88
C VAL A 261 17.92 -6.65 3.12
N THR A 262 16.84 -6.98 3.83
CA THR A 262 16.44 -6.27 5.06
C THR A 262 17.50 -6.37 6.15
N ASN A 263 18.10 -7.56 6.33
CA ASN A 263 19.16 -7.76 7.31
C ASN A 263 20.44 -7.03 6.92
N ALA A 264 20.77 -7.01 5.63
CA ALA A 264 21.91 -6.25 5.10
C ALA A 264 21.72 -4.73 5.29
N ASP A 265 20.52 -4.21 5.01
CA ASP A 265 20.22 -2.80 5.25
C ASP A 265 20.29 -2.43 6.73
N ARG A 266 19.78 -3.27 7.63
CA ARG A 266 19.90 -3.08 9.09
C ARG A 266 21.34 -3.11 9.56
N PHE A 267 22.12 -4.06 9.05
CA PHE A 267 23.56 -4.13 9.34
C PHE A 267 24.29 -2.85 8.90
N ILE A 268 24.05 -2.41 7.66
CA ILE A 268 24.66 -1.19 7.11
C ILE A 268 24.27 0.03 7.95
N ALA A 269 22.99 0.19 8.26
CA ALA A 269 22.48 1.34 9.00
C ALA A 269 23.01 1.42 10.46
N ASN A 270 23.17 0.28 11.12
CA ASN A 270 23.53 0.24 12.54
C ASN A 270 25.04 0.17 12.78
N GLU A 271 25.78 -0.55 11.92
CA GLU A 271 27.19 -0.83 12.16
C GLU A 271 28.15 0.02 11.31
N ILE A 272 27.68 0.55 10.18
CA ILE A 272 28.54 1.37 9.30
C ILE A 272 28.21 2.86 9.51
N ASN A 273 28.41 3.31 10.74
CA ASN A 273 28.27 4.70 11.12
C ASN A 273 29.55 5.18 11.81
N PHE A 274 30.56 5.53 11.01
CA PHE A 274 31.86 5.97 11.53
C PHE A 274 31.98 7.50 11.41
N PRO A 275 32.60 8.16 12.42
CA PRO A 275 32.87 9.59 12.37
C PRO A 275 33.72 9.95 11.14
N ASN A 276 33.32 10.95 10.39
CA ASN A 276 34.02 11.43 9.19
C ASN A 276 34.09 10.42 8.02
N THR A 277 33.15 9.46 7.98
CA THR A 277 33.03 8.50 6.88
C THR A 277 31.60 8.49 6.39
N ILE A 278 31.40 8.56 5.07
CA ILE A 278 30.07 8.58 4.44
C ILE A 278 29.98 7.39 3.48
N ILE A 279 28.81 6.76 3.47
CA ILE A 279 28.47 5.74 2.49
C ILE A 279 28.09 6.45 1.18
N LEU A 280 28.96 6.37 0.16
CA LEU A 280 28.71 6.91 -1.16
C LEU A 280 27.72 6.03 -1.94
N ASN A 281 27.93 4.70 -1.88
CA ASN A 281 27.10 3.74 -2.56
C ASN A 281 27.01 2.44 -1.75
N LYS A 282 25.85 1.79 -1.81
CA LYS A 282 25.65 0.45 -1.26
C LYS A 282 25.01 -0.44 -2.34
N HIS A 283 25.60 -1.60 -2.55
CA HIS A 283 25.07 -2.58 -3.50
C HIS A 283 24.94 -3.93 -2.79
N ILE A 284 23.69 -4.36 -2.59
CA ILE A 284 23.36 -5.62 -1.94
C ILE A 284 22.95 -6.60 -3.02
N MET A 285 23.71 -7.67 -3.18
CA MET A 285 23.46 -8.76 -4.12
C MET A 285 22.95 -9.98 -3.36
N PRO A 286 21.64 -10.23 -3.32
CA PRO A 286 21.09 -11.32 -2.51
C PRO A 286 21.30 -12.70 -3.10
N GLU A 287 21.50 -12.81 -4.43
CA GLU A 287 21.53 -14.09 -5.17
C GLU A 287 22.68 -14.15 -6.19
N GLY A 288 22.98 -15.38 -6.64
CA GLY A 288 23.96 -15.67 -7.67
C GLY A 288 25.39 -15.86 -7.17
N PRO A 289 26.35 -16.05 -8.09
CA PRO A 289 27.75 -16.33 -7.77
C PRO A 289 28.48 -15.14 -7.11
N ARG A 290 27.88 -13.95 -7.19
CA ARG A 290 28.39 -12.72 -6.56
C ARG A 290 27.55 -12.30 -5.35
N ARG A 291 26.82 -13.21 -4.71
CA ARG A 291 26.06 -12.90 -3.50
C ARG A 291 26.97 -12.23 -2.48
N GLY A 292 26.61 -11.04 -2.03
CA GLY A 292 27.43 -10.27 -1.11
C GLY A 292 26.93 -8.85 -0.90
N ILE A 293 27.64 -8.12 -0.07
CA ILE A 293 27.39 -6.72 0.22
C ILE A 293 28.64 -5.96 -0.22
N SER A 294 28.46 -5.00 -1.11
CA SER A 294 29.50 -4.08 -1.56
C SER A 294 29.17 -2.67 -1.14
N ILE A 295 30.07 -2.02 -0.42
CA ILE A 295 29.86 -0.69 0.11
C ILE A 295 31.04 0.17 -0.29
N SER A 296 30.75 1.34 -0.87
CA SER A 296 31.75 2.35 -1.18
C SER A 296 31.72 3.43 -0.10
N LEU A 297 32.80 3.59 0.61
CA LEU A 297 32.97 4.56 1.68
C LEU A 297 33.89 5.70 1.21
N VAL A 298 33.57 6.90 1.65
CA VAL A 298 34.39 8.10 1.42
C VAL A 298 34.61 8.82 2.73
N GLY A 299 35.86 9.23 2.99
CA GLY A 299 36.26 9.88 4.22
C GLY A 299 37.48 9.21 4.85
N LYS A 300 37.52 9.18 6.19
CA LYS A 300 38.64 8.58 6.91
C LYS A 300 38.71 7.07 6.65
N GLU A 301 39.90 6.57 6.32
CA GLU A 301 40.15 5.16 6.07
C GLU A 301 39.87 4.34 7.34
N LEU A 302 39.10 3.27 7.22
CA LEU A 302 38.81 2.35 8.32
C LEU A 302 39.98 1.40 8.53
N PRO A 303 40.45 1.20 9.77
CA PRO A 303 41.48 0.21 10.09
C PRO A 303 40.99 -1.20 9.72
N GLU A 304 41.91 -2.09 9.35
CA GLU A 304 41.58 -3.49 9.03
C GLU A 304 40.91 -4.21 10.20
N GLU A 305 41.28 -3.89 11.45
CA GLU A 305 40.63 -4.40 12.66
C GLU A 305 39.12 -4.10 12.69
N SER A 306 38.73 -2.90 12.30
CA SER A 306 37.31 -2.50 12.21
C SER A 306 36.57 -3.31 11.14
N ILE A 307 37.20 -3.58 10.00
CA ILE A 307 36.61 -4.40 8.94
C ILE A 307 36.45 -5.86 9.40
N ILE A 308 37.40 -6.40 10.13
CA ILE A 308 37.31 -7.75 10.73
C ILE A 308 36.15 -7.80 11.73
N MET A 309 36.05 -6.81 12.61
CA MET A 309 34.93 -6.67 13.56
C MET A 309 33.57 -6.59 12.87
N LEU A 310 33.45 -5.81 11.79
CA LEU A 310 32.24 -5.73 10.99
C LEU A 310 31.85 -7.08 10.40
N ARG A 311 32.85 -7.84 9.88
CA ARG A 311 32.58 -9.19 9.36
C ARG A 311 32.09 -10.16 10.44
N GLN A 312 32.61 -10.08 11.66
CA GLN A 312 32.13 -10.90 12.79
C GLN A 312 30.70 -10.51 13.19
N LYS A 313 30.40 -9.22 13.23
CA LYS A 313 29.04 -8.72 13.55
C LYS A 313 27.98 -9.11 12.51
N MET A 314 28.35 -9.34 11.25
CA MET A 314 27.42 -9.82 10.24
C MET A 314 26.68 -11.10 10.62
N GLU A 315 27.33 -11.96 11.41
CA GLU A 315 26.72 -13.21 11.88
C GLU A 315 25.50 -12.96 12.79
N SER A 316 25.55 -11.93 13.64
CA SER A 316 24.43 -11.53 14.51
C SER A 316 23.21 -10.99 13.74
N TYR A 317 23.43 -10.52 12.52
CA TYR A 317 22.36 -10.08 11.61
C TYR A 317 21.85 -11.19 10.67
N GLY A 318 22.29 -12.46 10.87
CA GLY A 318 21.89 -13.57 10.01
C GLY A 318 22.53 -13.56 8.63
N LEU A 319 23.63 -12.81 8.44
CA LEU A 319 24.38 -12.67 7.18
C LEU A 319 25.61 -13.59 7.15
N LYS A 320 25.48 -14.78 7.73
CA LYS A 320 26.56 -15.78 7.80
C LYS A 320 27.05 -16.15 6.40
N ASN A 321 28.37 -16.26 6.23
CA ASN A 321 29.04 -16.61 4.97
C ASN A 321 28.72 -15.62 3.80
N THR A 322 28.46 -14.36 4.11
CA THR A 322 28.23 -13.33 3.10
C THR A 322 29.51 -12.49 2.92
N PRO A 323 30.10 -12.43 1.73
CA PRO A 323 31.24 -11.57 1.49
C PRO A 323 30.88 -10.11 1.65
N LEU A 324 31.67 -9.39 2.44
CA LEU A 324 31.58 -7.95 2.63
C LEU A 324 32.78 -7.30 1.90
N ASN A 325 32.48 -6.59 0.84
CA ASN A 325 33.45 -5.82 0.06
C ASN A 325 33.31 -4.35 0.43
N ILE A 326 34.32 -3.79 1.09
CA ILE A 326 34.38 -2.38 1.41
C ILE A 326 35.43 -1.76 0.49
N THR A 327 34.97 -0.87 -0.38
CA THR A 327 35.87 -0.05 -1.23
C THR A 327 35.98 1.31 -0.57
N GLN A 328 37.21 1.67 -0.19
CA GLN A 328 37.50 2.98 0.40
C GLN A 328 38.16 3.83 -0.69
N GLY A 329 37.54 4.95 -1.00
CA GLY A 329 38.07 5.94 -1.92
C GLY A 329 38.41 7.22 -1.15
N PHE A 330 39.64 7.76 -1.37
CA PHE A 330 40.09 9.05 -0.81
C PHE A 330 40.54 9.05 0.66
N GLY A 331 41.38 8.11 1.05
CA GLY A 331 42.33 8.29 2.14
C GLY A 331 43.60 8.90 1.60
N ASP A 332 44.21 9.80 2.34
CA ASP A 332 45.51 10.40 2.02
C ASP A 332 46.54 9.31 1.78
N LYS A 333 46.77 8.95 0.51
CA LYS A 333 48.03 8.35 0.10
C LYS A 333 48.83 9.44 -0.59
N GLU A 334 49.91 9.83 0.07
CA GLU A 334 51.00 10.65 -0.44
C GLU A 334 51.64 10.02 -1.67
N ASP A 335 50.94 9.91 -2.78
CA ASP A 335 51.58 9.65 -4.08
C ASP A 335 50.91 10.52 -5.15
N GLY A 336 51.65 11.56 -5.47
CA GLY A 336 51.27 12.60 -6.40
C GLY A 336 50.87 12.12 -7.80
N LYS A 337 49.57 12.10 -8.07
CA LYS A 337 49.01 12.06 -9.40
C LYS A 337 47.81 13.00 -9.49
N PRO A 338 47.58 13.71 -10.64
CA PRO A 338 46.55 14.76 -10.79
C PRO A 338 45.08 14.26 -10.74
N GLN A 339 44.85 13.00 -10.38
CA GLN A 339 43.53 12.42 -10.20
C GLN A 339 42.87 12.85 -8.87
N ASN A 340 43.67 13.41 -7.92
CA ASN A 340 43.17 13.84 -6.62
C ASN A 340 42.36 15.14 -6.68
N GLU A 341 42.62 16.03 -7.62
CA GLU A 341 41.87 17.30 -7.75
C GLU A 341 40.43 17.06 -8.23
N LEU A 342 40.24 16.18 -9.22
CA LEU A 342 38.90 15.86 -9.73
C LEU A 342 38.06 15.17 -8.67
N ASN A 343 38.68 14.32 -7.89
CA ASN A 343 38.03 13.56 -6.81
C ASN A 343 37.68 14.46 -5.63
N ASN A 344 38.54 15.43 -5.29
CA ASN A 344 38.23 16.40 -4.23
C ASN A 344 37.10 17.36 -4.66
N LEU A 345 37.02 17.73 -5.94
CA LEU A 345 35.93 18.55 -6.47
C LEU A 345 34.60 17.82 -6.43
N VAL A 346 34.56 16.54 -6.80
CA VAL A 346 33.36 15.70 -6.73
C VAL A 346 32.90 15.53 -5.28
N LEU A 347 33.83 15.30 -4.35
CA LEU A 347 33.56 15.19 -2.93
C LEU A 347 33.00 16.51 -2.35
N GLN A 348 33.63 17.64 -2.67
CA GLN A 348 33.14 18.96 -2.24
C GLN A 348 31.74 19.25 -2.80
N ASP A 349 31.47 18.90 -4.05
CA ASP A 349 30.16 19.11 -4.66
C ASP A 349 29.09 18.21 -4.01
N PHE A 350 29.46 16.97 -3.71
CA PHE A 350 28.59 16.05 -2.96
C PHE A 350 28.30 16.54 -1.54
N TYR A 351 29.31 16.98 -0.79
CA TYR A 351 29.10 17.56 0.55
C TYR A 351 28.23 18.81 0.47
N ARG A 352 28.48 19.68 -0.49
CA ARG A 352 27.68 20.89 -0.69
C ARG A 352 26.22 20.56 -1.02
N ARG A 353 25.97 19.60 -1.91
CA ARG A 353 24.60 19.14 -2.24
C ARG A 353 23.92 18.49 -1.05
N SER A 354 24.61 17.60 -0.32
CA SER A 354 24.08 16.94 0.87
C SER A 354 23.73 17.95 1.98
N GLN A 355 24.57 18.95 2.21
CA GLN A 355 24.29 20.06 3.14
C GLN A 355 23.11 20.90 2.68
N GLN A 356 23.01 21.20 1.38
CA GLN A 356 21.89 21.96 0.81
C GLN A 356 20.57 21.18 0.98
N GLU A 357 20.57 19.88 0.68
CA GLU A 357 19.37 19.04 0.89
C GLU A 357 18.97 18.94 2.36
N ALA A 358 19.93 18.78 3.28
CA ALA A 358 19.67 18.77 4.71
C ALA A 358 19.09 20.11 5.19
N LEU A 359 19.63 21.22 4.69
CA LEU A 359 19.13 22.56 5.00
C LEU A 359 17.71 22.76 4.45
N GLN A 360 17.45 22.34 3.20
CA GLN A 360 16.11 22.42 2.60
C GLN A 360 15.09 21.60 3.39
N ARG A 361 15.42 20.37 3.76
CA ARG A 361 14.56 19.53 4.60
C ARG A 361 14.27 20.15 5.96
N THR A 362 15.30 20.71 6.60
CA THR A 362 15.14 21.38 7.90
C THR A 362 14.25 22.61 7.77
N THR A 363 14.44 23.40 6.72
CA THR A 363 13.62 24.59 6.43
C THR A 363 12.15 24.19 6.19
N GLU A 364 11.92 23.13 5.41
CA GLU A 364 10.58 22.63 5.13
C GLU A 364 9.91 22.07 6.39
N ILE A 365 10.65 21.32 7.24
CA ILE A 365 10.15 20.84 8.53
C ILE A 365 9.76 22.02 9.43
N ASN A 366 10.58 23.06 9.49
CA ASN A 366 10.29 24.24 10.31
C ASN A 366 9.09 25.02 9.75
N ARG A 367 8.95 25.10 8.42
CA ARG A 367 7.79 25.70 7.77
C ARG A 367 6.51 24.94 8.10
N LEU A 368 6.55 23.61 7.97
CA LEU A 368 5.40 22.74 8.27
C LEU A 368 5.04 22.78 9.75
N LYS A 369 6.03 22.84 10.67
CA LYS A 369 5.80 23.02 12.10
C LYS A 369 5.11 24.35 12.39
N ALA A 370 5.60 25.45 11.81
CA ALA A 370 4.97 26.76 11.98
C ALA A 370 3.53 26.81 11.43
N GLN A 371 3.27 26.14 10.30
CA GLN A 371 1.90 25.98 9.80
C GLN A 371 1.04 25.16 10.77
N LEU A 372 1.53 24.05 11.28
CA LEU A 372 0.82 23.22 12.25
C LEU A 372 0.52 23.99 13.54
N GLU A 373 1.49 24.73 14.07
CA GLU A 373 1.30 25.61 15.25
C GLU A 373 0.21 26.63 14.99
N ASN A 374 0.15 27.23 13.81
CA ASN A 374 -0.93 28.17 13.46
C ASN A 374 -2.31 27.51 13.43
N TYR A 375 -2.40 26.24 13.01
CA TYR A 375 -3.68 25.49 13.01
C TYR A 375 -4.08 25.04 14.41
N THR A 376 -3.12 24.63 15.25
CA THR A 376 -3.39 24.08 16.60
C THR A 376 -3.41 25.13 17.71
N ALA A 377 -2.96 26.36 17.44
CA ALA A 377 -2.88 27.44 18.43
C ALA A 377 -4.25 27.75 19.08
N TYR A 378 -5.33 27.65 18.34
CA TYR A 378 -6.67 27.91 18.88
C TYR A 378 -7.24 26.74 19.68
N ASP A 379 -6.86 25.50 19.40
CA ASP A 379 -7.29 24.33 20.17
C ASP A 379 -6.72 24.36 21.58
N SER A 380 -5.42 24.69 21.72
CA SER A 380 -4.75 24.85 23.01
C SER A 380 -5.26 26.06 23.78
N THR A 381 -5.57 27.15 23.09
CA THR A 381 -6.08 28.39 23.68
C THR A 381 -7.43 28.18 24.36
N THR A 382 -8.31 27.38 23.76
CA THR A 382 -9.64 27.08 24.34
C THR A 382 -9.52 26.34 25.67
N MET A 383 -8.56 25.42 25.81
CA MET A 383 -8.29 24.72 27.08
C MET A 383 -7.82 25.67 28.19
N VAL A 384 -6.94 26.63 27.85
CA VAL A 384 -6.42 27.60 28.79
C VAL A 384 -7.50 28.61 29.22
N LEU A 385 -8.40 28.98 28.32
CA LEU A 385 -9.49 29.95 28.63
C LEU A 385 -10.61 29.34 29.48
N SER A 386 -10.81 28.03 29.40
CA SER A 386 -11.93 27.35 30.06
C SER A 386 -12.06 27.62 31.56
N PRO A 387 -10.97 27.60 32.40
CA PRO A 387 -11.05 27.92 33.81
C PRO A 387 -11.41 29.39 34.09
N GLU A 388 -10.89 30.32 33.28
CA GLU A 388 -11.16 31.76 33.42
C GLU A 388 -12.62 32.04 33.06
N VAL A 389 -13.13 31.47 31.97
CA VAL A 389 -14.52 31.63 31.55
C VAL A 389 -15.50 31.09 32.59
N LYS A 390 -15.19 29.96 33.23
CA LYS A 390 -16.01 29.37 34.28
C LYS A 390 -16.18 30.28 35.48
N ILE A 391 -15.14 31.07 35.84
CA ILE A 391 -15.16 31.98 36.98
C ILE A 391 -15.81 33.29 36.61
N LEU A 392 -15.46 33.89 35.47
CA LEU A 392 -15.88 35.23 35.10
C LEU A 392 -17.28 35.26 34.45
N PHE A 393 -17.66 34.18 33.78
CA PHE A 393 -18.93 34.08 33.01
C PHE A 393 -19.67 32.77 33.32
N PRO A 394 -20.22 32.60 34.54
CA PRO A 394 -20.79 31.33 35.00
C PRO A 394 -22.04 30.88 34.20
N TYR A 395 -22.62 31.77 33.45
CA TYR A 395 -23.75 31.49 32.56
C TYR A 395 -23.33 30.73 31.28
N ILE A 396 -22.02 30.63 30.94
CA ILE A 396 -21.50 29.85 29.82
C ILE A 396 -21.28 28.39 30.24
N GLN A 397 -21.84 27.45 29.50
CA GLN A 397 -21.69 26.03 29.74
C GLN A 397 -20.50 25.45 28.99
N SER A 398 -20.33 25.84 27.72
CA SER A 398 -19.20 25.40 26.89
C SER A 398 -18.75 26.51 25.95
N ILE A 399 -17.47 26.50 25.62
CA ILE A 399 -16.86 27.45 24.70
C ILE A 399 -15.93 26.69 23.75
N ALA A 400 -16.00 26.99 22.46
CA ALA A 400 -15.03 26.60 21.46
C ALA A 400 -14.60 27.84 20.69
N VAL A 401 -13.30 28.03 20.51
CA VAL A 401 -12.76 29.18 19.75
C VAL A 401 -12.04 28.66 18.52
N SER A 402 -12.36 29.20 17.37
CA SER A 402 -11.73 28.82 16.11
C SER A 402 -11.55 30.03 15.20
N ARG A 403 -10.60 29.93 14.31
CA ARG A 403 -10.40 30.89 13.24
C ARG A 403 -10.99 30.33 11.96
N ILE A 404 -11.96 31.03 11.36
CA ILE A 404 -12.63 30.61 10.14
C ILE A 404 -12.41 31.62 9.02
N ILE A 405 -12.44 31.13 7.80
CA ILE A 405 -12.44 31.95 6.62
C ILE A 405 -13.92 32.12 6.20
N ARG A 406 -14.39 33.37 6.19
CA ARG A 406 -15.72 33.71 5.66
C ARG A 406 -15.55 34.24 4.25
N THR A 407 -16.20 33.61 3.29
CA THR A 407 -16.24 34.07 1.90
C THR A 407 -17.53 34.82 1.65
N ASP A 408 -17.41 36.05 1.24
CA ASP A 408 -18.56 36.82 0.73
C ASP A 408 -18.84 36.37 -0.71
N ILE A 409 -20.01 35.77 -0.92
CA ILE A 409 -20.36 35.14 -2.21
C ILE A 409 -20.56 36.22 -3.28
N ASP A 410 -21.11 37.39 -2.92
CA ASP A 410 -21.39 38.47 -3.86
C ASP A 410 -20.14 39.24 -4.28
N ARG A 411 -19.18 39.42 -3.35
CA ARG A 411 -17.94 40.17 -3.56
C ARG A 411 -16.73 39.34 -3.86
N GLN A 412 -16.83 38.00 -3.79
CA GLN A 412 -15.73 37.04 -3.91
C GLN A 412 -14.51 37.39 -3.03
N ALA A 413 -14.74 38.03 -1.89
CA ALA A 413 -13.73 38.42 -0.93
C ALA A 413 -13.70 37.45 0.24
N ASN A 414 -12.49 37.04 0.61
CA ASN A 414 -12.25 36.20 1.78
C ASN A 414 -11.84 37.07 2.96
N ASP A 415 -12.53 36.95 4.08
CA ASP A 415 -12.19 37.58 5.34
C ASP A 415 -11.91 36.51 6.40
N THR A 416 -10.91 36.75 7.23
CA THR A 416 -10.53 35.83 8.31
C THR A 416 -11.12 36.32 9.62
N LEU A 417 -12.01 35.52 10.20
CA LEU A 417 -12.79 35.89 11.38
C LEU A 417 -12.48 34.92 12.52
N THR A 418 -12.28 35.45 13.74
CA THR A 418 -12.25 34.62 14.94
C THR A 418 -13.66 34.45 15.47
N VAL A 419 -14.10 33.20 15.61
CA VAL A 419 -15.45 32.85 16.07
C VAL A 419 -15.36 32.11 17.38
N ALA A 420 -16.21 32.48 18.33
CA ALA A 420 -16.46 31.75 19.55
C ALA A 420 -17.85 31.11 19.49
N ILE A 421 -17.90 29.79 19.53
CA ILE A 421 -19.14 29.02 19.64
C ILE A 421 -19.40 28.78 21.13
N THR A 422 -20.52 29.28 21.64
CA THR A 422 -20.86 29.19 23.07
C THR A 422 -22.19 28.51 23.28
N THR A 423 -22.28 27.63 24.28
CA THR A 423 -23.54 27.10 24.78
C THR A 423 -23.82 27.74 26.13
N TYR A 424 -25.00 28.27 26.35
CA TYR A 424 -25.38 28.95 27.55
C TYR A 424 -26.20 28.04 28.48
N ARG A 425 -25.94 28.14 29.80
CA ARG A 425 -26.81 27.56 30.86
C ARG A 425 -28.06 28.38 31.05
N GLN A 426 -27.92 29.70 30.91
CA GLN A 426 -28.98 30.68 31.01
C GLN A 426 -28.68 31.78 29.98
N GLN A 427 -29.68 32.23 29.26
CA GLN A 427 -29.46 33.28 28.24
C GLN A 427 -28.95 34.56 28.90
N PRO A 428 -27.78 35.06 28.47
CA PRO A 428 -27.22 36.30 29.01
C PRO A 428 -28.00 37.52 28.54
N GLY A 429 -27.93 38.57 29.37
CA GLY A 429 -28.38 39.89 28.93
C GLY A 429 -27.46 40.48 27.86
N LYS A 430 -27.96 41.45 27.06
CA LYS A 430 -27.14 42.09 26.01
C LYS A 430 -25.85 42.71 26.56
N ALA A 431 -25.89 43.26 27.79
CA ALA A 431 -24.71 43.84 28.46
C ALA A 431 -23.65 42.76 28.78
N ASP A 432 -24.07 41.59 29.26
CA ASP A 432 -23.18 40.49 29.62
C ASP A 432 -22.51 39.88 28.40
N GLU A 433 -23.24 39.75 27.30
CA GLU A 433 -22.73 39.26 26.02
C GLU A 433 -21.69 40.23 25.43
N GLU A 434 -21.92 41.53 25.51
CA GLU A 434 -20.94 42.53 25.06
C GLU A 434 -19.69 42.54 25.97
N GLN A 435 -19.86 42.36 27.29
CA GLN A 435 -18.74 42.25 28.22
C GLN A 435 -17.89 41.02 27.92
N PHE A 436 -18.51 39.86 27.68
CA PHE A 436 -17.82 38.64 27.27
C PHE A 436 -17.08 38.82 25.95
N LYS A 437 -17.68 39.45 24.98
CA LYS A 437 -17.09 39.73 23.67
C LYS A 437 -15.84 40.63 23.79
N ARG A 438 -15.90 41.70 24.60
CA ARG A 438 -14.76 42.60 24.85
C ARG A 438 -13.63 41.86 25.57
N TRP A 439 -13.95 41.08 26.61
CA TRP A 439 -12.97 40.31 27.34
C TRP A 439 -12.28 39.28 26.41
N LEU A 440 -13.04 38.55 25.62
CA LEU A 440 -12.52 37.53 24.71
C LEU A 440 -11.63 38.14 23.62
N SER A 441 -12.03 39.27 23.05
CA SER A 441 -11.23 39.99 22.06
C SER A 441 -9.89 40.48 22.65
N ALA A 442 -9.92 41.01 23.86
CA ALA A 442 -8.70 41.45 24.59
C ALA A 442 -7.80 40.24 24.92
N ARG A 443 -8.39 39.13 25.37
CA ARG A 443 -7.64 37.95 25.81
C ARG A 443 -7.01 37.19 24.63
N LEU A 444 -7.64 37.19 23.50
CA LEU A 444 -7.15 36.59 22.26
C LEU A 444 -6.28 37.55 21.43
N ASN A 445 -6.17 38.80 21.83
CA ASN A 445 -5.48 39.88 21.12
C ASN A 445 -5.93 40.02 19.66
N VAL A 446 -7.25 39.95 19.41
CA VAL A 446 -7.86 40.10 18.10
C VAL A 446 -8.80 41.29 18.06
N SER A 447 -8.86 41.97 16.90
CA SER A 447 -9.66 43.17 16.72
C SER A 447 -11.17 42.93 16.76
N LYS A 448 -11.61 41.71 16.41
CA LYS A 448 -13.03 41.37 16.32
C LYS A 448 -13.25 39.87 16.56
N VAL A 449 -14.20 39.55 17.44
CA VAL A 449 -14.68 38.19 17.68
C VAL A 449 -16.16 38.15 17.41
N GLU A 450 -16.62 37.14 16.69
CA GLU A 450 -18.05 36.88 16.48
C GLU A 450 -18.48 35.72 17.37
N ILE A 451 -19.58 35.92 18.12
CA ILE A 451 -20.11 34.90 19.02
C ILE A 451 -21.27 34.21 18.33
N ILE A 452 -21.21 32.90 18.22
CA ILE A 452 -22.30 32.06 17.72
C ILE A 452 -22.85 31.28 18.91
N ALA A 453 -24.10 31.60 19.27
CA ALA A 453 -24.81 30.87 20.31
C ALA A 453 -25.37 29.56 19.74
N ASN A 454 -24.94 28.44 20.31
CA ASN A 454 -25.56 27.15 20.06
C ASN A 454 -26.70 26.97 21.07
N ARG A 455 -27.92 26.77 20.58
CA ARG A 455 -29.12 26.60 21.40
C ARG A 455 -29.25 25.20 21.95
#